data_67e2d61031db2446f870d176e18cd486
#
_entry.id   67e2d61031db2446f870d176e18cd486
#
_cell.length_a   1.000
_cell.length_b   1.000
_cell.length_c   1.000
_cell.angle_alpha   90.00
_cell.angle_beta   90.00
_cell.angle_gamma   90.00
#
_symmetry.space_group_name_H-M   'P 1'
#
loop_
_entity.id
_entity.type
_entity.pdbx_description
1 polymer ?
#
loop_
_entity_poly.entity_id
_entity_poly.type
_entity_poly.pdbx_seq_one_letter_code
_entity_poly.pdbx_strand_id
1 'polypeptide(L)' 'MKSLELKNCETEFNLIRLHTRNGVSLLAKTRKDNTLVEYLVEENSNNGKRVYGVGDDLHVAFITFLSFIEIDN' A
#
# COMPACT_ATOMS: atom_id res chain seq x y z
N MET A 1 -28.14 -7.27 7.13
CA MET A 1 -28.15 -6.71 5.78
C MET A 1 -27.31 -5.45 5.69
N LYS A 2 -27.60 -4.49 6.53
CA LYS A 2 -26.85 -3.24 6.46
C LYS A 2 -25.37 -3.44 6.78
N SER A 3 -25.07 -4.34 7.69
CA SER A 3 -23.68 -4.59 8.01
C SER A 3 -22.93 -5.17 6.82
N LEU A 4 -23.61 -5.94 5.98
CA LEU A 4 -22.99 -6.46 4.77
C LEU A 4 -22.71 -5.34 3.78
N GLU A 5 -23.64 -4.40 3.68
CA GLU A 5 -23.44 -3.28 2.80
C GLU A 5 -22.26 -2.44 3.25
N LEU A 6 -22.14 -2.23 4.55
CA LEU A 6 -21.02 -1.48 5.08
C LEU A 6 -19.70 -2.19 4.81
N LYS A 7 -19.68 -3.50 4.94
CA LYS A 7 -18.48 -4.25 4.64
C LYS A 7 -18.09 -4.10 3.18
N ASN A 8 -19.08 -4.15 2.29
CA ASN A 8 -18.78 -3.98 0.88
C ASN A 8 -18.17 -2.63 0.61
N CYS A 9 -18.70 -1.59 1.27
CA CYS A 9 -18.13 -0.26 1.10
C CYS A 9 -16.69 -0.21 1.59
N GLU A 10 -16.42 -0.87 2.72
CA GLU A 10 -15.08 -0.85 3.28
C GLU A 10 -14.09 -1.61 2.43
N THR A 11 -14.56 -2.59 1.66
CA THR A 11 -13.66 -3.40 0.86
C THR A 11 -13.56 -2.93 -0.58
N GLU A 12 -14.17 -1.79 -0.90
CA GLU A 12 -14.15 -1.31 -2.28
C GLU A 12 -12.97 -0.41 -2.53
N PHE A 13 -11.79 -0.97 -2.35
CA PHE A 13 -10.55 -0.31 -2.69
C PHE A 13 -9.73 -1.23 -3.56
N ASN A 14 -8.92 -0.63 -4.41
CA ASN A 14 -7.96 -1.37 -5.21
C ASN A 14 -6.59 -1.13 -4.65
N LEU A 15 -5.78 -2.17 -4.66
CA LEU A 15 -4.35 -2.04 -4.32
C LEU A 15 -3.57 -2.34 -5.59
N ILE A 16 -2.84 -1.34 -6.05
CA ILE A 16 -2.09 -1.44 -7.30
C ILE A 16 -0.61 -1.47 -6.94
N ARG A 17 0.06 -2.56 -7.34
CA ARG A 17 1.49 -2.69 -7.08
C ARG A 17 2.25 -1.87 -8.13
N LEU A 18 2.99 -0.89 -7.66
CA LEU A 18 3.76 -0.01 -8.54
C LEU A 18 5.19 -0.49 -8.70
N HIS A 19 5.79 -0.95 -7.63
CA HIS A 19 7.18 -1.42 -7.63
C HIS A 19 7.33 -2.53 -6.60
N THR A 20 8.24 -3.46 -6.89
CA THR A 20 8.58 -4.52 -5.95
C THR A 20 10.08 -4.75 -6.06
N ARG A 21 10.75 -4.80 -4.91
CA ARG A 21 12.18 -5.07 -4.88
C ARG A 21 12.57 -5.56 -3.49
N ASN A 22 13.31 -6.68 -3.45
CA ASN A 22 13.84 -7.22 -2.21
C ASN A 22 12.76 -7.48 -1.15
N GLY A 23 11.58 -7.95 -1.59
CA GLY A 23 10.51 -8.24 -0.67
C GLY A 23 9.73 -7.02 -0.20
N VAL A 24 10.05 -5.84 -0.73
CA VAL A 24 9.36 -4.60 -0.41
C VAL A 24 8.57 -4.15 -1.62
N SER A 25 7.34 -3.73 -1.42
CA SER A 25 6.49 -3.26 -2.51
C SER A 25 5.96 -1.88 -2.21
N LEU A 26 5.86 -1.07 -3.25
CA LEU A 26 5.18 0.21 -3.20
C LEU A 26 3.82 0.03 -3.84
N LEU A 27 2.78 0.37 -3.12
CA LEU A 27 1.41 0.18 -3.55
C LEU A 27 0.66 1.50 -3.58
N ALA A 28 -0.30 1.59 -4.48
CA ALA A 28 -1.26 2.69 -4.49
C ALA A 28 -2.62 2.12 -4.10
N LYS A 29 -3.25 2.74 -3.11
CA LYS A 29 -4.60 2.37 -2.70
C LYS A 29 -5.56 3.38 -3.31
N THR A 30 -6.49 2.88 -4.11
CA THR A 30 -7.44 3.75 -4.80
C THR A 30 -8.86 3.30 -4.54
N ARG A 31 -9.79 4.23 -4.75
CA ARG A 31 -11.20 3.88 -4.77
C ARG A 31 -11.53 3.22 -6.10
N LYS A 32 -12.74 2.69 -6.19
CA LYS A 32 -13.17 2.03 -7.42
C LYS A 32 -13.17 2.95 -8.63
N ASP A 33 -13.32 4.25 -8.40
CA ASP A 33 -13.29 5.22 -9.48
C ASP A 33 -11.86 5.68 -9.80
N ASN A 34 -10.86 4.98 -9.26
CA ASN A 34 -9.44 5.26 -9.47
C ASN A 34 -8.93 6.51 -8.76
N THR A 35 -9.71 7.07 -7.84
CA THR A 35 -9.24 8.18 -7.03
C THR A 35 -8.24 7.65 -6.00
N LEU A 36 -7.07 8.26 -5.96
CA LEU A 36 -6.05 7.85 -5.01
C LEU A 36 -6.47 8.14 -3.58
N VAL A 37 -6.31 7.16 -2.69
CA VAL A 37 -6.52 7.35 -1.27
C VAL A 37 -5.19 7.62 -0.59
N GLU A 38 -4.20 6.73 -0.80
CA GLU A 38 -2.88 6.90 -0.25
C GLU A 38 -1.94 5.88 -0.88
N TYR A 39 -0.66 6.10 -0.67
CA TYR A 39 0.36 5.11 -1.03
C TYR A 39 0.71 4.30 0.19
N LEU A 40 1.16 3.07 -0.04
CA LEU A 40 1.52 2.14 1.02
C LEU A 40 2.86 1.52 0.67
N VAL A 41 3.63 1.20 1.71
CA VAL A 41 4.83 0.38 1.56
C VAL A 41 4.56 -0.92 2.28
N GLU A 42 4.72 -2.03 1.57
CA GLU A 42 4.48 -3.36 2.10
C GLU A 42 5.81 -4.09 2.21
N GLU A 43 6.11 -4.57 3.39
CA GLU A 43 7.34 -5.28 3.65
C GLU A 43 7.02 -6.71 4.01
N ASN A 44 7.56 -7.66 3.25
CA ASN A 44 7.41 -9.08 3.55
C ASN A 44 8.69 -9.59 4.20
N SER A 45 8.53 -10.30 5.28
CA SER A 45 9.67 -10.88 5.98
C SER A 45 9.28 -12.26 6.49
N ASN A 46 10.25 -12.95 7.08
CA ASN A 46 9.99 -14.26 7.64
C ASN A 46 9.00 -14.20 8.79
N ASN A 47 8.85 -13.04 9.40
CA ASN A 47 7.94 -12.87 10.53
C ASN A 47 6.56 -12.40 10.07
N GLY A 48 6.34 -12.29 8.77
CA GLY A 48 5.05 -11.89 8.26
C GLY A 48 5.11 -10.65 7.40
N LYS A 49 3.95 -10.06 7.19
CA LYS A 49 3.81 -8.91 6.32
C LYS A 49 3.50 -7.67 7.14
N ARG A 50 4.15 -6.57 6.83
CA ARG A 50 3.87 -5.28 7.45
C ARG A 50 3.52 -4.28 6.36
N VAL A 51 2.55 -3.42 6.65
CA VAL A 51 2.08 -2.42 5.69
C VAL A 51 2.09 -1.06 6.39
N TYR A 52 2.66 -0.07 5.71
CA TYR A 52 2.79 1.28 6.25
C TYR A 52 2.13 2.26 5.31
N GLY A 53 1.27 3.13 5.84
CA GLY A 53 0.72 4.22 5.06
C GLY A 53 1.74 5.34 4.94
N VAL A 54 1.95 5.85 3.72
CA VAL A 54 2.98 6.87 3.49
C VAL A 54 2.40 8.12 2.82
N GLY A 55 1.10 8.33 2.95
CA GLY A 55 0.48 9.55 2.47
C GLY A 55 0.15 9.52 1.00
N ASP A 56 -0.15 10.68 0.45
CA ASP A 56 -0.63 10.78 -0.92
C ASP A 56 0.35 11.45 -1.89
N ASP A 57 1.59 11.63 -1.46
CA ASP A 57 2.63 12.23 -2.29
C ASP A 57 3.51 11.11 -2.84
N LEU A 58 3.49 10.93 -4.16
CA LEU A 58 4.24 9.85 -4.78
C LEU A 58 5.74 9.96 -4.54
N HIS A 59 6.26 11.17 -4.56
CA HIS A 59 7.70 11.38 -4.36
C HIS A 59 8.12 10.93 -2.97
N VAL A 60 7.36 11.33 -1.95
CA VAL A 60 7.64 10.93 -0.58
C VAL A 60 7.49 9.42 -0.43
N ALA A 61 6.46 8.87 -1.03
CA ALA A 61 6.21 7.43 -0.97
C ALA A 61 7.36 6.65 -1.59
N PHE A 62 7.86 7.12 -2.72
CA PHE A 62 8.94 6.45 -3.42
C PHE A 62 10.24 6.50 -2.61
N ILE A 63 10.54 7.65 -2.01
CA ILE A 63 11.72 7.79 -1.18
C ILE A 63 11.63 6.86 0.03
N THR A 64 10.44 6.77 0.63
CA THR A 64 10.22 5.87 1.75
C THR A 64 10.43 4.42 1.33
N PHE A 65 9.91 4.05 0.17
CA PHE A 65 10.08 2.72 -0.37
C PHE A 65 11.57 2.40 -0.55
N LEU A 66 12.34 3.32 -1.10
CA LEU A 66 13.78 3.11 -1.29
C LEU A 66 14.50 2.95 0.05
N SER A 67 14.08 3.71 1.06
CA SER A 67 14.67 3.60 2.38
C SER A 67 14.48 2.20 2.96
N PHE A 68 13.31 1.62 2.76
CA PHE A 68 13.05 0.26 3.24
C PHE A 68 13.96 -0.75 2.55
N ILE A 69 14.19 -0.56 1.25
CA ILE A 69 15.05 -1.45 0.50
C ILE A 69 16.50 -1.35 0.99
N GLU A 70 16.96 -0.14 1.25
CA GLU A 70 18.34 0.07 1.70
C GLU A 70 18.59 -0.52 3.08
N ILE A 71 17.60 -0.40 3.95
CA ILE A 71 17.74 -0.94 5.30
C ILE A 71 17.88 -2.46 5.27
N ASP A 72 17.19 -3.11 4.32
CA ASP A 72 17.20 -4.57 4.24
C ASP A 72 18.50 -5.10 3.65
N ASN A 73 19.30 -4.26 3.05
CA ASN A 73 20.58 -4.68 2.53
C ASN A 73 21.64 -4.63 3.62
#